data_a1d3e0b3e6302997fdc97820d4041183
#
_entry.id   a1d3e0b3e6302997fdc97820d4041183
#
_cell.length_a   1.000
_cell.length_b   1.000
_cell.length_c   1.000
_cell.angle_alpha   90.00
_cell.angle_beta   90.00
_cell.angle_gamma   90.00
#
_symmetry.space_group_name_H-M   'P 1'
#
loop_
_entity.id
_entity.type
_entity.pdbx_description
1 polymer ?
#
loop_
_entity_poly.entity_id
_entity_poly.type
_entity_poly.pdbx_seq_one_letter_code
_entity_poly.pdbx_strand_id
1 'polypeptide(L)'
;FLAENPDFAEMVESAGLIWVGPPAKIIRLMGDKIRAKKIAQRANIPTIPALLKVNTVEDILKWMEEEEIEFPIMIKAAAGGGGKGMVRVDRKEALPLSLEKAKSEAKKAFGDDTVFVEKYIQGGRHIEVQVCGDKYGKIIHLYERECTIQRKNQKILEEAPSPSINDDLRQEICFTAIRFMREIGYSSVGTVEFLLDPKTKKFYFLEVNTRLQVEHGITELATGLDIVGLMFDIAEGKRLPFSQEDIVPNRHAIEVRINAEDPKNFNPSFGTITRLEIPQGPGIRVSSGVYEGAEVPPYYDSLIMLVMSAGADRREAIRVMDRALSRGLRVEGIKTTAPLLLSIIRHPEFIKGNYSTRFIEEHYEELLSMFKEKTPDDEVLKIAQYIAEISALGPQSWM
;
A
#
# COMPACT_ATOMS: atom_id res chain seq x y z
N PHE A 1 -7.02 13.33 3.11
CA PHE A 1 -8.19 14.18 2.88
C PHE A 1 -7.82 15.48 2.17
N LEU A 2 -7.03 16.39 2.77
CA LEU A 2 -6.63 17.66 2.15
C LEU A 2 -5.36 17.55 1.29
N ALA A 3 -4.56 16.50 1.43
CA ALA A 3 -3.27 16.35 0.77
C ALA A 3 -3.36 16.33 -0.77
N GLU A 4 -4.47 15.86 -1.32
CA GLU A 4 -4.74 15.81 -2.78
C GLU A 4 -5.90 16.71 -3.18
N ASN A 5 -6.19 17.75 -2.37
CA ASN A 5 -7.18 18.76 -2.69
C ASN A 5 -6.49 19.99 -3.32
N PRO A 6 -6.66 20.21 -4.66
CA PRO A 6 -5.98 21.30 -5.36
C PRO A 6 -6.47 22.68 -4.91
N ASP A 7 -7.74 22.81 -4.55
CA ASP A 7 -8.31 24.10 -4.12
C ASP A 7 -7.75 24.50 -2.74
N PHE A 8 -7.56 23.51 -1.85
CA PHE A 8 -6.91 23.77 -0.55
C PHE A 8 -5.44 24.19 -0.75
N ALA A 9 -4.69 23.53 -1.65
CA ALA A 9 -3.33 23.92 -1.95
C ALA A 9 -3.25 25.37 -2.48
N GLU A 10 -4.14 25.76 -3.40
CA GLU A 10 -4.26 27.14 -3.90
C GLU A 10 -4.61 28.14 -2.81
N MET A 11 -5.50 27.78 -1.87
CA MET A 11 -5.85 28.64 -0.73
C MET A 11 -4.65 28.87 0.19
N VAL A 12 -3.87 27.83 0.48
CA VAL A 12 -2.64 27.93 1.30
C VAL A 12 -1.63 28.88 0.64
N GLU A 13 -1.35 28.71 -0.65
CA GLU A 13 -0.41 29.56 -1.41
C GLU A 13 -0.93 31.02 -1.50
N SER A 14 -2.24 31.21 -1.73
CA SER A 14 -2.86 32.54 -1.80
C SER A 14 -2.84 33.28 -0.47
N ALA A 15 -2.80 32.55 0.64
CA ALA A 15 -2.63 33.12 1.99
C ALA A 15 -1.15 33.52 2.30
N GLY A 16 -0.23 33.36 1.36
CA GLY A 16 1.19 33.63 1.54
C GLY A 16 1.94 32.58 2.37
N LEU A 17 1.33 31.42 2.57
CA LEU A 17 1.95 30.30 3.27
C LEU A 17 2.69 29.38 2.28
N ILE A 18 3.66 28.63 2.80
CA ILE A 18 4.38 27.65 1.99
C ILE A 18 3.57 26.35 1.96
N TRP A 19 3.14 25.94 0.77
CA TRP A 19 2.54 24.62 0.54
C TRP A 19 3.64 23.56 0.49
N VAL A 20 3.58 22.57 1.40
CA VAL A 20 4.50 21.43 1.42
C VAL A 20 3.88 20.28 0.62
N GLY A 21 4.11 20.31 -0.68
CA GLY A 21 3.53 19.36 -1.64
C GLY A 21 3.77 19.79 -3.08
N PRO A 22 3.25 19.05 -4.07
CA PRO A 22 3.33 19.44 -5.48
C PRO A 22 2.40 20.62 -5.76
N PRO A 23 2.64 21.38 -6.85
CA PRO A 23 1.78 22.50 -7.24
C PRO A 23 0.32 22.08 -7.42
N ALA A 24 -0.62 22.93 -7.01
CA ALA A 24 -2.07 22.67 -7.11
C ALA A 24 -2.53 22.23 -8.51
N LYS A 25 -1.93 22.83 -9.58
CA LYS A 25 -2.20 22.43 -10.97
C LYS A 25 -1.87 20.96 -11.26
N ILE A 26 -0.83 20.42 -10.62
CA ILE A 26 -0.41 19.02 -10.79
C ILE A 26 -1.36 18.10 -10.01
N ILE A 27 -1.75 18.49 -8.79
CA ILE A 27 -2.75 17.75 -8.00
C ILE A 27 -4.05 17.65 -8.80
N ARG A 28 -4.54 18.76 -9.35
CA ARG A 28 -5.76 18.81 -10.18
C ARG A 28 -5.64 17.95 -11.45
N LEU A 29 -4.47 17.94 -12.08
CA LEU A 29 -4.22 17.20 -13.30
C LEU A 29 -4.20 15.68 -13.04
N MET A 30 -3.57 15.23 -11.96
CA MET A 30 -3.41 13.82 -11.63
C MET A 30 -4.62 13.23 -10.90
N GLY A 31 -5.47 14.07 -10.30
CA GLY A 31 -6.75 13.65 -9.71
C GLY A 31 -7.78 13.11 -10.71
N ASP A 32 -7.59 13.36 -12.01
CA ASP A 32 -8.39 12.82 -13.12
C ASP A 32 -7.64 11.63 -13.77
N LYS A 33 -8.08 10.42 -13.49
CA LYS A 33 -7.44 9.18 -13.97
C LYS A 33 -7.43 9.07 -15.50
N ILE A 34 -8.47 9.58 -16.16
CA ILE A 34 -8.56 9.57 -17.63
C ILE A 34 -7.52 10.52 -18.22
N ARG A 35 -7.36 11.71 -17.64
CA ARG A 35 -6.32 12.67 -18.06
C ARG A 35 -4.92 12.13 -17.83
N ALA A 36 -4.67 11.59 -16.63
CA ALA A 36 -3.38 11.00 -16.29
C ALA A 36 -2.99 9.88 -17.29
N LYS A 37 -3.96 8.99 -17.62
CA LYS A 37 -3.76 7.93 -18.61
C LYS A 37 -3.47 8.46 -20.02
N LYS A 38 -4.18 9.50 -20.47
CA LYS A 38 -3.89 10.14 -21.76
C LYS A 38 -2.50 10.77 -21.82
N ILE A 39 -2.04 11.37 -20.71
CA ILE A 39 -0.67 11.91 -20.62
C ILE A 39 0.34 10.77 -20.70
N ALA A 40 0.13 9.68 -19.95
CA ALA A 40 0.99 8.51 -20.01
C ALA A 40 1.11 7.96 -21.44
N GLN A 41 0.00 7.82 -22.16
CA GLN A 41 -0.01 7.39 -23.56
C GLN A 41 0.79 8.32 -24.48
N ARG A 42 0.63 9.65 -24.35
CA ARG A 42 1.41 10.65 -25.11
C ARG A 42 2.89 10.58 -24.83
N ALA A 43 3.26 10.26 -23.58
CA ALA A 43 4.65 10.08 -23.15
C ALA A 43 5.21 8.69 -23.51
N ASN A 44 4.50 7.88 -24.28
CA ASN A 44 4.84 6.49 -24.62
C ASN A 44 5.10 5.62 -23.39
N ILE A 45 4.28 5.81 -22.35
CA ILE A 45 4.30 4.98 -21.13
C ILE A 45 3.22 3.90 -21.28
N PRO A 46 3.56 2.64 -21.03
CA PRO A 46 2.60 1.55 -21.17
C PRO A 46 1.37 1.77 -20.29
N THR A 47 0.18 1.66 -20.86
CA THR A 47 -1.10 1.73 -20.14
C THR A 47 -1.92 0.48 -20.42
N ILE A 48 -2.71 0.05 -19.43
CA ILE A 48 -3.65 -1.05 -19.65
C ILE A 48 -4.63 -0.64 -20.76
N PRO A 49 -4.89 -1.51 -21.77
CA PRO A 49 -5.91 -1.26 -22.78
C PRO A 49 -7.24 -0.86 -22.13
N ALA A 50 -7.85 0.24 -22.57
CA ALA A 50 -9.02 0.79 -21.90
C ALA A 50 -9.97 1.51 -22.87
N LEU A 51 -11.26 1.39 -22.59
CA LEU A 51 -12.31 2.22 -23.14
C LEU A 51 -12.56 3.39 -22.16
N LEU A 52 -12.06 4.57 -22.51
CA LEU A 52 -12.06 5.75 -21.60
C LEU A 52 -13.41 6.46 -21.52
N LYS A 53 -14.33 6.19 -22.45
CA LYS A 53 -15.68 6.76 -22.45
C LYS A 53 -16.68 5.63 -22.61
N VAL A 54 -17.48 5.41 -21.58
CA VAL A 54 -18.47 4.35 -21.50
C VAL A 54 -19.84 4.96 -21.27
N ASN A 55 -20.74 4.81 -22.22
CA ASN A 55 -22.13 5.22 -22.07
C ASN A 55 -23.03 4.00 -21.88
N THR A 56 -22.82 2.94 -22.67
CA THR A 56 -23.67 1.77 -22.75
C THR A 56 -22.89 0.45 -22.63
N VAL A 57 -23.60 -0.64 -22.45
CA VAL A 57 -23.04 -2.00 -22.47
C VAL A 57 -22.49 -2.34 -23.85
N GLU A 58 -23.19 -1.88 -24.90
CA GLU A 58 -22.82 -2.10 -26.30
C GLU A 58 -21.45 -1.47 -26.61
N ASP A 59 -21.16 -0.28 -26.06
CA ASP A 59 -19.84 0.35 -26.22
C ASP A 59 -18.72 -0.56 -25.71
N ILE A 60 -18.95 -1.21 -24.55
CA ILE A 60 -17.97 -2.11 -23.93
C ILE A 60 -17.78 -3.36 -24.79
N LEU A 61 -18.88 -3.99 -25.23
CA LEU A 61 -18.81 -5.22 -26.02
C LEU A 61 -18.11 -5.00 -27.36
N LYS A 62 -18.40 -3.87 -28.02
CA LYS A 62 -17.76 -3.48 -29.27
C LYS A 62 -16.26 -3.25 -29.08
N TRP A 63 -15.87 -2.50 -28.04
CA TRP A 63 -14.46 -2.29 -27.71
C TRP A 63 -13.73 -3.61 -27.42
N MET A 64 -14.35 -4.52 -26.67
CA MET A 64 -13.77 -5.83 -26.37
C MET A 64 -13.53 -6.65 -27.65
N GLU A 65 -14.45 -6.60 -28.63
CA GLU A 65 -14.31 -7.27 -29.93
C GLU A 65 -13.18 -6.63 -30.78
N GLU A 66 -13.13 -5.30 -30.85
CA GLU A 66 -12.11 -4.54 -31.60
C GLU A 66 -10.68 -4.74 -31.04
N GLU A 67 -10.53 -4.84 -29.74
CA GLU A 67 -9.23 -5.00 -29.04
C GLU A 67 -8.88 -6.44 -28.69
N GLU A 68 -9.69 -7.41 -29.13
CA GLU A 68 -9.52 -8.84 -28.83
C GLU A 68 -9.39 -9.12 -27.32
N ILE A 69 -10.23 -8.47 -26.51
CA ILE A 69 -10.24 -8.59 -25.06
C ILE A 69 -11.33 -9.54 -24.60
N GLU A 70 -10.96 -10.51 -23.78
CA GLU A 70 -11.88 -11.44 -23.14
C GLU A 70 -12.17 -11.03 -21.68
N PHE A 71 -13.26 -11.57 -21.11
CA PHE A 71 -13.51 -11.47 -19.67
C PHE A 71 -12.43 -12.23 -18.86
N PRO A 72 -12.11 -11.78 -17.67
CA PRO A 72 -12.71 -10.64 -16.96
C PRO A 72 -12.20 -9.27 -17.44
N ILE A 73 -13.04 -8.26 -17.19
CA ILE A 73 -12.69 -6.83 -17.35
C ILE A 73 -12.90 -6.08 -16.04
N MET A 74 -12.39 -4.86 -15.95
CA MET A 74 -12.53 -4.01 -14.78
C MET A 74 -13.21 -2.69 -15.13
N ILE A 75 -14.33 -2.38 -14.49
CA ILE A 75 -14.99 -1.06 -14.57
C ILE A 75 -14.44 -0.20 -13.43
N LYS A 76 -14.04 1.04 -13.71
CA LYS A 76 -13.44 1.95 -12.73
C LYS A 76 -14.08 3.33 -12.80
N ALA A 77 -14.29 3.97 -11.66
CA ALA A 77 -14.62 5.39 -11.59
C ALA A 77 -13.48 6.25 -12.15
N ALA A 78 -13.83 7.29 -12.91
CA ALA A 78 -12.85 8.24 -13.47
C ALA A 78 -12.23 9.13 -12.41
N ALA A 79 -13.02 9.53 -11.40
CA ALA A 79 -12.59 10.33 -10.27
C ALA A 79 -12.28 9.46 -9.05
N GLY A 80 -11.41 9.96 -8.15
CA GLY A 80 -11.11 9.35 -6.86
C GLY A 80 -9.99 8.32 -6.87
N GLY A 81 -9.70 7.76 -5.69
CA GLY A 81 -8.59 6.85 -5.41
C GLY A 81 -8.94 5.80 -4.35
N GLY A 82 -7.93 5.05 -3.87
CA GLY A 82 -8.09 4.10 -2.77
C GLY A 82 -8.92 2.86 -3.09
N GLY A 83 -9.04 2.48 -4.36
CA GLY A 83 -9.74 1.25 -4.76
C GLY A 83 -11.28 1.32 -4.73
N LYS A 84 -11.87 2.49 -4.42
CA LYS A 84 -13.32 2.70 -4.44
C LYS A 84 -13.83 2.88 -5.87
N GLY A 85 -15.04 2.38 -6.16
CA GLY A 85 -15.65 2.49 -7.49
C GLY A 85 -14.98 1.59 -8.54
N MET A 86 -14.47 0.42 -8.12
CA MET A 86 -13.92 -0.60 -9.00
C MET A 86 -14.77 -1.86 -8.96
N VAL A 87 -15.25 -2.31 -10.12
CA VAL A 87 -16.09 -3.50 -10.25
C VAL A 87 -15.48 -4.44 -11.28
N ARG A 88 -15.08 -5.63 -10.83
CA ARG A 88 -14.66 -6.70 -11.74
C ARG A 88 -15.88 -7.37 -12.34
N VAL A 89 -15.82 -7.62 -13.65
CA VAL A 89 -16.87 -8.30 -14.41
C VAL A 89 -16.29 -9.55 -15.04
N ASP A 90 -16.78 -10.72 -14.61
CA ASP A 90 -16.23 -12.01 -15.02
C ASP A 90 -16.92 -12.60 -16.24
N ARG A 91 -18.12 -12.12 -16.60
CA ARG A 91 -18.93 -12.66 -17.72
C ARG A 91 -19.91 -11.62 -18.26
N LYS A 92 -20.31 -11.81 -19.51
CA LYS A 92 -21.17 -10.89 -20.26
C LYS A 92 -22.49 -10.59 -19.56
N GLU A 93 -23.13 -11.61 -18.98
CA GLU A 93 -24.44 -11.49 -18.34
C GLU A 93 -24.43 -10.57 -17.11
N ALA A 94 -23.27 -10.48 -16.44
CA ALA A 94 -23.10 -9.61 -15.28
C ALA A 94 -22.84 -8.14 -15.63
N LEU A 95 -22.53 -7.84 -16.91
CA LEU A 95 -22.07 -6.52 -17.33
C LEU A 95 -23.10 -5.40 -17.09
N PRO A 96 -24.41 -5.54 -17.41
CA PRO A 96 -25.38 -4.47 -17.19
C PRO A 96 -25.45 -4.04 -15.72
N LEU A 97 -25.63 -5.01 -14.83
CA LEU A 97 -25.73 -4.75 -13.38
C LEU A 97 -24.43 -4.17 -12.82
N SER A 98 -23.28 -4.67 -13.29
CA SER A 98 -21.97 -4.20 -12.85
C SER A 98 -21.71 -2.76 -13.29
N LEU A 99 -22.14 -2.37 -14.47
CA LEU A 99 -22.02 -0.99 -14.98
C LEU A 99 -22.88 -0.03 -14.15
N GLU A 100 -24.14 -0.38 -13.89
CA GLU A 100 -25.02 0.43 -13.03
C GLU A 100 -24.46 0.57 -11.61
N LYS A 101 -23.98 -0.52 -11.03
CA LYS A 101 -23.35 -0.53 -9.73
C LYS A 101 -22.13 0.41 -9.68
N ALA A 102 -21.23 0.29 -10.65
CA ALA A 102 -20.03 1.13 -10.72
C ALA A 102 -20.37 2.61 -10.83
N LYS A 103 -21.33 2.99 -11.69
CA LYS A 103 -21.80 4.37 -11.82
C LYS A 103 -22.43 4.89 -10.52
N SER A 104 -23.28 4.09 -9.89
CA SER A 104 -23.92 4.45 -8.61
C SER A 104 -22.91 4.66 -7.49
N GLU A 105 -21.91 3.78 -7.37
CA GLU A 105 -20.83 3.89 -6.39
C GLU A 105 -19.96 5.11 -6.65
N ALA A 106 -19.61 5.38 -7.90
CA ALA A 106 -18.84 6.56 -8.31
C ALA A 106 -19.59 7.85 -7.95
N LYS A 107 -20.88 7.93 -8.27
CA LYS A 107 -21.74 9.07 -7.94
C LYS A 107 -21.80 9.34 -6.43
N LYS A 108 -21.99 8.29 -5.63
CA LYS A 108 -22.06 8.39 -4.16
C LYS A 108 -20.73 8.82 -3.54
N ALA A 109 -19.61 8.27 -4.04
CA ALA A 109 -18.30 8.49 -3.45
C ALA A 109 -17.65 9.82 -3.89
N PHE A 110 -17.88 10.22 -5.16
CA PHE A 110 -17.12 11.32 -5.79
C PHE A 110 -18.00 12.41 -6.41
N GLY A 111 -19.34 12.25 -6.39
CA GLY A 111 -20.27 13.20 -7.01
C GLY A 111 -20.34 13.10 -8.55
N ASP A 112 -19.54 12.26 -9.20
CA ASP A 112 -19.44 12.02 -10.63
C ASP A 112 -19.64 10.54 -10.92
N ASP A 113 -20.50 10.20 -11.90
CA ASP A 113 -20.80 8.84 -12.34
C ASP A 113 -20.00 8.38 -13.55
N THR A 114 -19.03 9.19 -13.98
CA THR A 114 -18.15 8.84 -15.10
C THR A 114 -17.31 7.61 -14.75
N VAL A 115 -17.41 6.60 -15.63
CA VAL A 115 -16.64 5.36 -15.52
C VAL A 115 -15.89 5.07 -16.81
N PHE A 116 -14.83 4.28 -16.71
CA PHE A 116 -14.09 3.72 -17.83
C PHE A 116 -13.86 2.21 -17.60
N VAL A 117 -13.53 1.49 -18.67
CA VAL A 117 -13.31 0.04 -18.59
C VAL A 117 -11.89 -0.30 -19.01
N GLU A 118 -11.27 -1.22 -18.31
CA GLU A 118 -9.93 -1.73 -18.60
C GLU A 118 -9.91 -3.25 -18.72
N LYS A 119 -8.96 -3.76 -19.52
CA LYS A 119 -8.60 -5.16 -19.49
C LYS A 119 -8.15 -5.53 -18.06
N TYR A 120 -8.66 -6.65 -17.55
CA TYR A 120 -8.20 -7.16 -16.25
C TYR A 120 -6.89 -7.94 -16.38
N ILE A 121 -5.89 -7.55 -15.61
CA ILE A 121 -4.60 -8.27 -15.54
C ILE A 121 -4.69 -9.30 -14.42
N GLN A 122 -4.78 -10.56 -14.80
CA GLN A 122 -4.94 -11.66 -13.85
C GLN A 122 -3.65 -11.93 -13.08
N GLY A 123 -3.74 -11.97 -11.76
CA GLY A 123 -2.58 -12.21 -10.89
C GLY A 123 -1.57 -11.07 -10.90
N GLY A 124 -2.04 -9.85 -11.28
CA GLY A 124 -1.18 -8.67 -11.34
C GLY A 124 -0.45 -8.38 -10.04
N ARG A 125 0.71 -7.72 -10.14
CA ARG A 125 1.50 -7.26 -9.01
C ARG A 125 1.53 -5.74 -8.99
N HIS A 126 1.36 -5.18 -7.82
CA HIS A 126 1.32 -3.74 -7.62
C HIS A 126 2.73 -3.26 -7.26
N ILE A 127 3.38 -2.64 -8.23
CA ILE A 127 4.71 -2.03 -8.08
C ILE A 127 4.54 -0.52 -8.13
N GLU A 128 5.17 0.18 -7.22
CA GLU A 128 5.13 1.64 -7.21
C GLU A 128 6.52 2.25 -7.04
N VAL A 129 6.75 3.39 -7.66
CA VAL A 129 8.06 4.07 -7.63
C VAL A 129 7.94 5.35 -6.84
N GLN A 130 8.72 5.46 -5.78
CA GLN A 130 8.89 6.70 -5.04
C GLN A 130 9.71 7.68 -5.86
N VAL A 131 9.18 8.86 -6.12
CA VAL A 131 9.86 9.91 -6.88
C VAL A 131 10.01 11.15 -6.02
N CYS A 132 11.10 11.89 -6.24
CA CYS A 132 11.38 13.16 -5.61
C CYS A 132 11.86 14.15 -6.69
N GLY A 133 11.20 15.32 -6.78
CA GLY A 133 11.53 16.37 -7.75
C GLY A 133 11.72 17.72 -7.08
N ASP A 134 12.79 18.45 -7.40
CA ASP A 134 12.98 19.81 -6.93
C ASP A 134 12.29 20.85 -7.85
N LYS A 135 12.21 22.10 -7.41
CA LYS A 135 11.60 23.20 -8.17
C LYS A 135 12.43 23.63 -9.38
N TYR A 136 13.61 23.03 -9.60
CA TYR A 136 14.56 23.37 -10.66
C TYR A 136 14.62 22.34 -11.79
N GLY A 137 13.72 21.33 -11.74
CA GLY A 137 13.57 20.31 -12.76
C GLY A 137 14.43 19.07 -12.57
N LYS A 138 15.16 18.95 -11.47
CA LYS A 138 15.84 17.70 -11.12
C LYS A 138 14.83 16.74 -10.53
N ILE A 139 14.70 15.55 -11.12
CA ILE A 139 13.79 14.49 -10.66
C ILE A 139 14.61 13.20 -10.57
N ILE A 140 14.47 12.52 -9.43
CA ILE A 140 15.12 11.25 -9.12
C ILE A 140 14.07 10.25 -8.63
N HIS A 141 14.35 8.96 -8.73
CA HIS A 141 13.59 7.91 -8.05
C HIS A 141 14.33 7.45 -6.78
N LEU A 142 13.57 7.05 -5.79
CA LEU A 142 14.05 6.44 -4.56
C LEU A 142 13.74 4.94 -4.54
N TYR A 143 13.78 4.31 -5.70
CA TYR A 143 13.43 2.94 -5.99
C TYR A 143 11.93 2.61 -5.80
N GLU A 144 11.62 1.34 -6.01
CA GLU A 144 10.27 0.84 -5.97
C GLU A 144 9.91 0.18 -4.64
N ARG A 145 8.60 0.07 -4.44
CA ARG A 145 7.96 -0.75 -3.40
C ARG A 145 7.05 -1.79 -4.05
N GLU A 146 6.95 -2.94 -3.44
CA GLU A 146 5.99 -3.99 -3.77
C GLU A 146 4.79 -3.87 -2.84
N CYS A 147 3.62 -3.54 -3.37
CA CYS A 147 2.39 -3.30 -2.61
C CYS A 147 1.27 -4.29 -2.98
N THR A 148 1.66 -5.49 -3.39
CA THR A 148 0.77 -6.51 -3.95
C THR A 148 -0.13 -7.16 -2.91
N ILE A 149 0.29 -7.29 -1.65
CA ILE A 149 -0.54 -7.87 -0.60
C ILE A 149 -1.61 -6.87 -0.17
N GLN A 150 -2.82 -7.11 -0.66
CA GLN A 150 -3.96 -6.22 -0.52
C GLN A 150 -5.21 -6.98 -0.09
N ARG A 151 -6.14 -6.26 0.55
CA ARG A 151 -7.49 -6.71 0.82
C ARG A 151 -8.48 -5.68 0.27
N LYS A 152 -9.35 -6.10 -0.64
CA LYS A 152 -10.32 -5.20 -1.30
C LYS A 152 -9.64 -3.94 -1.87
N ASN A 153 -8.50 -4.12 -2.53
CA ASN A 153 -7.65 -3.06 -3.11
C ASN A 153 -7.02 -2.10 -2.08
N GLN A 154 -7.01 -2.45 -0.80
CA GLN A 154 -6.28 -1.72 0.24
C GLN A 154 -5.01 -2.48 0.61
N LYS A 155 -3.88 -1.80 0.56
CA LYS A 155 -2.57 -2.33 0.93
C LYS A 155 -2.57 -2.68 2.43
N ILE A 156 -2.03 -3.85 2.80
CA ILE A 156 -1.93 -4.29 4.20
C ILE A 156 -0.53 -4.75 4.58
N LEU A 157 0.29 -5.07 3.56
CA LEU A 157 1.70 -5.39 3.69
C LEU A 157 2.45 -4.90 2.45
N GLU A 158 3.55 -4.22 2.66
CA GLU A 158 4.43 -3.68 1.64
C GLU A 158 5.88 -4.06 1.89
N GLU A 159 6.68 -4.18 0.83
CA GLU A 159 8.12 -4.42 0.95
C GLU A 159 8.95 -3.63 -0.08
N ALA A 160 10.18 -3.32 0.25
CA ALA A 160 11.14 -2.63 -0.61
C ALA A 160 12.56 -3.19 -0.40
N PRO A 161 13.29 -3.50 -1.49
CA PRO A 161 12.85 -3.57 -2.88
C PRO A 161 11.87 -4.71 -3.17
N SER A 162 11.23 -4.68 -4.35
CA SER A 162 10.34 -5.76 -4.81
C SER A 162 11.10 -7.06 -5.05
N PRO A 163 10.63 -8.22 -4.54
CA PRO A 163 11.23 -9.52 -4.83
C PRO A 163 10.80 -10.08 -6.19
N SER A 164 9.89 -9.43 -6.92
CA SER A 164 9.26 -9.95 -8.13
C SER A 164 9.93 -9.52 -9.43
N ILE A 165 10.82 -8.54 -9.37
CA ILE A 165 11.48 -7.95 -10.53
C ILE A 165 12.99 -8.06 -10.40
N ASN A 166 13.65 -8.27 -11.55
CA ASN A 166 15.10 -8.21 -11.66
C ASN A 166 15.59 -6.76 -11.82
N ASP A 167 16.89 -6.54 -11.81
CA ASP A 167 17.47 -5.21 -11.86
C ASP A 167 17.17 -4.47 -13.17
N ASP A 168 17.14 -5.16 -14.31
CA ASP A 168 16.82 -4.55 -15.60
C ASP A 168 15.39 -4.00 -15.62
N LEU A 169 14.42 -4.81 -15.21
CA LEU A 169 13.02 -4.39 -15.14
C LEU A 169 12.80 -3.30 -14.07
N ARG A 170 13.54 -3.37 -12.95
CA ARG A 170 13.54 -2.32 -11.92
C ARG A 170 13.96 -0.99 -12.49
N GLN A 171 15.08 -0.97 -13.22
CA GLN A 171 15.57 0.25 -13.86
C GLN A 171 14.57 0.79 -14.88
N GLU A 172 13.99 -0.09 -15.71
CA GLU A 172 13.00 0.32 -16.71
C GLU A 172 11.77 0.96 -16.05
N ILE A 173 11.21 0.35 -15.00
CA ILE A 173 10.05 0.88 -14.27
C ILE A 173 10.41 2.21 -13.60
N CYS A 174 11.53 2.28 -12.89
CA CYS A 174 11.96 3.49 -12.19
C CYS A 174 12.21 4.66 -13.13
N PHE A 175 12.91 4.45 -14.25
CA PHE A 175 13.12 5.50 -15.24
C PHE A 175 11.84 5.89 -15.99
N THR A 176 10.90 4.96 -16.16
CA THR A 176 9.58 5.27 -16.71
C THR A 176 8.81 6.20 -15.78
N ALA A 177 8.88 6.00 -14.46
CA ALA A 177 8.32 6.92 -13.48
C ALA A 177 8.94 8.32 -13.55
N ILE A 178 10.29 8.43 -13.62
CA ILE A 178 10.97 9.71 -13.80
C ILE A 178 10.50 10.41 -15.09
N ARG A 179 10.43 9.68 -16.21
CA ARG A 179 9.99 10.22 -17.49
C ARG A 179 8.57 10.79 -17.41
N PHE A 180 7.65 10.07 -16.75
CA PHE A 180 6.29 10.57 -16.51
C PHE A 180 6.28 11.84 -15.68
N MET A 181 7.01 11.84 -14.56
CA MET A 181 7.05 12.99 -13.65
C MET A 181 7.69 14.23 -14.29
N ARG A 182 8.67 14.05 -15.18
CA ARG A 182 9.25 15.16 -16.00
C ARG A 182 8.22 15.71 -16.97
N GLU A 183 7.44 14.86 -17.64
CA GLU A 183 6.43 15.27 -18.60
C GLU A 183 5.37 16.19 -17.96
N ILE A 184 5.00 15.94 -16.72
CA ILE A 184 4.03 16.77 -16.00
C ILE A 184 4.66 17.94 -15.21
N GLY A 185 5.99 18.05 -15.20
CA GLY A 185 6.69 19.09 -14.44
C GLY A 185 6.51 18.96 -12.93
N TYR A 186 6.65 17.74 -12.42
CA TYR A 186 6.44 17.43 -11.00
C TYR A 186 7.51 18.03 -10.11
N SER A 187 7.11 18.55 -8.95
CA SER A 187 8.01 18.92 -7.85
C SER A 187 7.41 18.49 -6.53
N SER A 188 8.21 18.17 -5.54
CA SER A 188 7.93 17.52 -4.26
C SER A 188 8.14 16.01 -4.33
N VAL A 189 7.71 15.27 -3.30
CA VAL A 189 7.68 13.81 -3.34
C VAL A 189 6.34 13.32 -3.86
N GLY A 190 6.35 12.21 -4.57
CA GLY A 190 5.16 11.57 -5.13
C GLY A 190 5.46 10.13 -5.50
N THR A 191 4.43 9.40 -5.88
CA THR A 191 4.56 7.99 -6.22
C THR A 191 3.84 7.71 -7.53
N VAL A 192 4.51 6.99 -8.43
CA VAL A 192 3.91 6.47 -9.66
C VAL A 192 3.61 5.00 -9.47
N GLU A 193 2.35 4.62 -9.59
CA GLU A 193 1.89 3.25 -9.43
C GLU A 193 1.79 2.52 -10.78
N PHE A 194 2.25 1.27 -10.78
CA PHE A 194 2.21 0.38 -11.93
C PHE A 194 1.60 -0.98 -11.57
N LEU A 195 0.93 -1.59 -12.54
CA LEU A 195 0.53 -2.99 -12.47
C LEU A 195 1.46 -3.82 -13.36
N LEU A 196 2.17 -4.75 -12.76
CA LEU A 196 3.03 -5.71 -13.45
C LEU A 196 2.24 -6.99 -13.76
N ASP A 197 2.21 -7.40 -15.01
CA ASP A 197 1.74 -8.71 -15.41
C ASP A 197 2.85 -9.75 -15.17
N PRO A 198 2.67 -10.69 -14.23
CA PRO A 198 3.71 -11.66 -13.89
C PRO A 198 4.02 -12.64 -15.02
N LYS A 199 3.07 -12.85 -15.96
CA LYS A 199 3.23 -13.79 -17.08
C LYS A 199 4.07 -13.19 -18.20
N THR A 200 3.74 -11.96 -18.61
CA THR A 200 4.40 -11.30 -19.74
C THR A 200 5.56 -10.40 -19.33
N LYS A 201 5.70 -10.13 -18.02
CA LYS A 201 6.64 -9.16 -17.44
C LYS A 201 6.44 -7.73 -17.96
N LYS A 202 5.31 -7.45 -18.60
CA LYS A 202 4.92 -6.10 -18.99
C LYS A 202 4.33 -5.37 -17.78
N PHE A 203 4.68 -4.11 -17.62
CA PHE A 203 4.09 -3.25 -16.59
C PHE A 203 3.27 -2.14 -17.24
N TYR A 204 2.28 -1.67 -16.51
CA TYR A 204 1.32 -0.69 -17.00
C TYR A 204 1.10 0.39 -15.95
N PHE A 205 1.12 1.65 -16.38
CA PHE A 205 0.77 2.79 -15.55
C PHE A 205 -0.64 2.67 -14.98
N LEU A 206 -0.79 2.92 -13.69
CA LEU A 206 -2.09 2.97 -13.00
C LEU A 206 -2.48 4.41 -12.65
N GLU A 207 -1.73 5.04 -11.76
CA GLU A 207 -2.01 6.39 -11.27
C GLU A 207 -0.76 7.03 -10.66
N VAL A 208 -0.88 8.34 -10.31
CA VAL A 208 0.11 9.07 -9.52
C VAL A 208 -0.54 9.50 -8.22
N ASN A 209 0.13 9.22 -7.12
CA ASN A 209 -0.22 9.80 -5.84
C ASN A 209 0.62 11.06 -5.63
N THR A 210 -0.06 12.21 -5.59
CA THR A 210 0.55 13.54 -5.51
C THR A 210 0.76 13.97 -4.06
N ARG A 211 1.17 13.05 -3.22
CA ARG A 211 1.37 13.20 -1.77
C ARG A 211 2.37 12.19 -1.24
N LEU A 212 2.77 12.38 0.01
CA LEU A 212 3.44 11.33 0.77
C LEU A 212 2.50 10.14 0.97
N GLN A 213 3.00 8.93 0.78
CA GLN A 213 2.22 7.71 1.05
C GLN A 213 2.51 7.16 2.43
N VAL A 214 1.57 6.33 2.94
CA VAL A 214 1.68 5.67 4.24
C VAL A 214 2.96 4.85 4.30
N GLU A 215 3.24 4.10 3.25
CA GLU A 215 4.32 3.14 3.09
C GLU A 215 5.71 3.76 2.76
N HIS A 216 5.85 5.10 2.84
CA HIS A 216 7.14 5.77 2.59
C HIS A 216 8.27 5.27 3.49
N GLY A 217 7.92 4.83 4.70
CA GLY A 217 8.89 4.42 5.72
C GLY A 217 9.76 3.25 5.31
N ILE A 218 9.27 2.32 4.46
CA ILE A 218 10.12 1.22 3.96
C ILE A 218 11.14 1.71 2.93
N THR A 219 10.82 2.72 2.14
CA THR A 219 11.81 3.36 1.26
C THR A 219 12.89 4.07 2.07
N GLU A 220 12.53 4.77 3.14
CA GLU A 220 13.49 5.38 4.06
C GLU A 220 14.40 4.33 4.71
N LEU A 221 13.84 3.22 5.18
CA LEU A 221 14.62 2.13 5.76
C LEU A 221 15.54 1.43 4.74
N ALA A 222 15.10 1.32 3.49
CA ALA A 222 15.88 0.68 2.43
C ALA A 222 17.03 1.58 1.92
N THR A 223 16.80 2.90 1.83
CA THR A 223 17.74 3.86 1.22
C THR A 223 18.55 4.67 2.24
N GLY A 224 18.04 4.79 3.47
CA GLY A 224 18.63 5.64 4.51
C GLY A 224 18.30 7.13 4.35
N LEU A 225 17.35 7.51 3.46
CA LEU A 225 16.95 8.90 3.20
C LEU A 225 15.75 9.30 4.06
N ASP A 226 15.69 10.56 4.47
CA ASP A 226 14.55 11.18 5.12
C ASP A 226 13.65 11.85 4.06
N ILE A 227 12.60 11.14 3.64
CA ILE A 227 11.67 11.61 2.60
C ILE A 227 10.87 12.81 3.07
N VAL A 228 10.47 12.85 4.34
CA VAL A 228 9.73 13.97 4.92
C VAL A 228 10.61 15.21 5.00
N GLY A 229 11.86 15.05 5.42
CA GLY A 229 12.85 16.13 5.40
C GLY A 229 13.06 16.69 4.01
N LEU A 230 13.14 15.83 2.98
CA LEU A 230 13.25 16.26 1.58
C LEU A 230 12.02 17.05 1.11
N MET A 231 10.80 16.69 1.56
CA MET A 231 9.60 17.48 1.24
C MET A 231 9.71 18.91 1.74
N PHE A 232 10.18 19.12 2.97
CA PHE A 232 10.39 20.45 3.56
C PHE A 232 11.49 21.21 2.82
N ASP A 233 12.62 20.58 2.54
CA ASP A 233 13.72 21.19 1.82
C ASP A 233 13.28 21.68 0.42
N ILE A 234 12.52 20.88 -0.31
CA ILE A 234 11.98 21.28 -1.62
C ILE A 234 10.96 22.42 -1.47
N ALA A 235 10.10 22.37 -0.47
CA ALA A 235 9.11 23.43 -0.21
C ALA A 235 9.79 24.77 0.07
N GLU A 236 10.89 24.78 0.83
CA GLU A 236 11.78 25.93 1.08
C GLU A 236 12.55 26.37 -0.14
N GLY A 237 12.51 25.66 -1.27
CA GLY A 237 13.20 26.01 -2.51
C GLY A 237 14.64 25.54 -2.59
N LYS A 238 15.04 24.57 -1.75
CA LYS A 238 16.36 23.94 -1.85
C LYS A 238 16.42 22.97 -3.04
N ARG A 239 17.63 22.78 -3.60
CA ARG A 239 17.90 21.76 -4.60
C ARG A 239 18.10 20.40 -3.96
N LEU A 240 17.75 19.33 -4.68
CA LEU A 240 18.10 17.98 -4.26
C LEU A 240 19.64 17.83 -4.14
N PRO A 241 20.14 17.43 -2.95
CA PRO A 241 21.57 17.46 -2.65
C PRO A 241 22.38 16.31 -3.27
N PHE A 242 21.73 15.31 -3.83
CA PHE A 242 22.34 14.08 -4.38
C PHE A 242 21.86 13.82 -5.82
N SER A 243 22.64 13.07 -6.58
CA SER A 243 22.29 12.55 -7.91
C SER A 243 21.60 11.18 -7.81
N GLN A 244 21.16 10.63 -8.94
CA GLN A 244 20.51 9.30 -8.94
C GLN A 244 21.49 8.19 -8.51
N GLU A 245 22.75 8.32 -8.89
CA GLU A 245 23.81 7.34 -8.63
C GLU A 245 24.19 7.26 -7.15
N ASP A 246 23.89 8.30 -6.36
CA ASP A 246 24.15 8.35 -4.92
C ASP A 246 23.12 7.52 -4.13
N ILE A 247 22.01 7.13 -4.76
CA ILE A 247 20.92 6.43 -4.10
C ILE A 247 20.99 4.95 -4.42
N VAL A 248 21.35 4.16 -3.41
CA VAL A 248 21.43 2.69 -3.52
C VAL A 248 20.74 2.07 -2.33
N PRO A 249 19.67 1.28 -2.54
CA PRO A 249 19.08 0.49 -1.44
C PRO A 249 20.12 -0.48 -0.90
N ASN A 250 20.35 -0.43 0.40
CA ASN A 250 21.33 -1.27 1.08
C ASN A 250 20.69 -2.24 2.08
N ARG A 251 19.36 -2.22 2.18
CA ARG A 251 18.56 -3.09 3.05
C ARG A 251 17.30 -3.52 2.32
N HIS A 252 16.72 -4.60 2.82
CA HIS A 252 15.35 -4.97 2.51
C HIS A 252 14.45 -4.57 3.68
N ALA A 253 13.34 -3.91 3.41
CA ALA A 253 12.38 -3.46 4.41
C ALA A 253 10.99 -4.01 4.14
N ILE A 254 10.24 -4.31 5.19
CA ILE A 254 8.83 -4.78 5.13
C ILE A 254 8.02 -3.92 6.10
N GLU A 255 6.85 -3.47 5.68
CA GLU A 255 5.85 -2.79 6.50
C GLU A 255 4.59 -3.63 6.59
N VAL A 256 3.94 -3.60 7.74
CA VAL A 256 2.59 -4.14 7.92
C VAL A 256 1.70 -3.10 8.60
N ARG A 257 0.45 -3.06 8.17
CA ARG A 257 -0.57 -2.15 8.69
C ARG A 257 -1.40 -2.83 9.75
N ILE A 258 -1.23 -2.42 10.99
CA ILE A 258 -2.03 -2.93 12.12
C ILE A 258 -3.33 -2.14 12.16
N ASN A 259 -4.42 -2.80 11.79
CA ASN A 259 -5.75 -2.23 11.81
C ASN A 259 -6.54 -2.75 13.01
N ALA A 260 -7.36 -1.91 13.61
CA ALA A 260 -8.33 -2.27 14.64
C ALA A 260 -9.53 -2.99 13.99
N GLU A 261 -9.32 -4.23 13.60
CA GLU A 261 -10.27 -5.09 12.90
C GLU A 261 -10.16 -6.54 13.40
N ASP A 262 -11.27 -7.25 13.42
CA ASP A 262 -11.27 -8.69 13.67
C ASP A 262 -10.52 -9.41 12.53
N PRO A 263 -9.42 -10.14 12.80
CA PRO A 263 -8.60 -10.77 11.77
C PRO A 263 -9.32 -11.87 10.99
N LYS A 264 -10.48 -12.34 11.47
CA LYS A 264 -11.25 -13.42 10.83
C LYS A 264 -12.31 -12.92 9.86
N ASN A 265 -12.95 -11.79 10.12
CA ASN A 265 -14.05 -11.29 9.29
C ASN A 265 -13.86 -9.83 8.87
N PHE A 266 -12.79 -9.19 9.36
CA PHE A 266 -12.42 -7.79 9.10
C PHE A 266 -13.46 -6.76 9.55
N ASN A 267 -14.33 -7.12 10.48
CA ASN A 267 -15.21 -6.15 11.09
C ASN A 267 -14.39 -5.19 11.95
N PRO A 268 -14.69 -3.87 11.90
CA PRO A 268 -14.03 -2.90 12.77
C PRO A 268 -14.17 -3.28 14.24
N SER A 269 -13.10 -3.05 15.00
CA SER A 269 -13.05 -3.32 16.44
C SER A 269 -12.77 -2.03 17.18
N PHE A 270 -13.83 -1.48 17.77
CA PHE A 270 -13.77 -0.25 18.56
C PHE A 270 -13.60 -0.56 20.04
N GLY A 271 -13.14 0.39 20.84
CA GLY A 271 -13.00 0.28 22.29
C GLY A 271 -11.70 0.85 22.81
N THR A 272 -11.46 0.63 24.11
CA THR A 272 -10.25 1.11 24.79
C THR A 272 -9.13 0.09 24.72
N ILE A 273 -7.94 0.51 24.36
CA ILE A 273 -6.72 -0.31 24.42
C ILE A 273 -6.30 -0.43 25.89
N THR A 274 -6.52 -1.61 26.47
CA THR A 274 -6.23 -1.86 27.90
C THR A 274 -4.78 -2.22 28.17
N ARG A 275 -4.06 -2.71 27.15
CA ARG A 275 -2.64 -2.99 27.19
C ARG A 275 -2.02 -2.81 25.81
N LEU A 276 -0.86 -2.14 25.75
CA LEU A 276 -0.08 -1.95 24.53
C LEU A 276 1.41 -2.21 24.77
N GLU A 277 1.93 -3.24 24.11
CA GLU A 277 3.37 -3.45 23.98
C GLU A 277 3.78 -3.22 22.53
N ILE A 278 4.70 -2.29 22.31
CA ILE A 278 5.19 -1.92 20.97
C ILE A 278 6.51 -2.64 20.70
N PRO A 279 6.67 -3.34 19.57
CA PRO A 279 7.90 -4.05 19.25
C PRO A 279 9.09 -3.08 19.14
N GLN A 280 10.21 -3.50 19.69
CA GLN A 280 11.45 -2.74 19.72
C GLN A 280 12.65 -3.63 19.38
N GLY A 281 13.79 -2.99 19.10
CA GLY A 281 15.06 -3.64 18.86
C GLY A 281 15.63 -3.42 17.46
N PRO A 282 16.79 -4.02 17.16
CA PRO A 282 17.48 -3.83 15.90
C PRO A 282 16.60 -4.17 14.69
N GLY A 283 16.59 -3.26 13.72
CA GLY A 283 15.82 -3.42 12.47
C GLY A 283 14.31 -3.22 12.59
N ILE A 284 13.81 -2.69 13.71
CA ILE A 284 12.38 -2.40 13.92
C ILE A 284 12.17 -0.90 14.00
N ARG A 285 11.18 -0.40 13.25
CA ARG A 285 10.62 0.95 13.34
C ARG A 285 9.12 0.84 13.48
N VAL A 286 8.54 1.61 14.40
CA VAL A 286 7.09 1.64 14.61
C VAL A 286 6.61 3.07 14.56
N SER A 287 5.50 3.30 13.82
CA SER A 287 4.72 4.53 13.85
C SER A 287 3.36 4.20 14.45
N SER A 288 3.08 4.69 15.66
CA SER A 288 1.84 4.41 16.39
C SER A 288 1.00 5.66 16.51
N GLY A 289 -0.29 5.55 16.16
CA GLY A 289 -1.31 6.57 16.42
C GLY A 289 -2.05 6.35 17.75
N VAL A 290 -1.69 5.31 18.51
CA VAL A 290 -2.36 4.93 19.75
C VAL A 290 -1.37 4.68 20.89
N TYR A 291 -1.88 4.70 22.12
CA TYR A 291 -1.17 4.44 23.35
C TYR A 291 -2.06 3.60 24.31
N GLU A 292 -1.50 3.07 25.37
CA GLU A 292 -2.27 2.35 26.39
C GLU A 292 -3.28 3.30 27.06
N GLY A 293 -4.54 2.90 27.10
CA GLY A 293 -5.67 3.74 27.51
C GLY A 293 -6.33 4.55 26.39
N ALA A 294 -5.78 4.53 25.16
CA ALA A 294 -6.40 5.22 24.04
C ALA A 294 -7.72 4.55 23.64
N GLU A 295 -8.72 5.37 23.28
CA GLU A 295 -9.97 4.91 22.70
C GLU A 295 -9.85 4.88 21.16
N VAL A 296 -10.24 3.77 20.55
CA VAL A 296 -10.37 3.63 19.10
C VAL A 296 -11.83 3.89 18.72
N PRO A 297 -12.13 5.09 18.16
CA PRO A 297 -13.50 5.49 17.84
C PRO A 297 -13.95 4.98 16.46
N PRO A 298 -15.27 4.94 16.19
CA PRO A 298 -15.83 4.49 14.91
C PRO A 298 -15.78 5.54 13.80
N TYR A 299 -15.17 6.69 14.01
CA TYR A 299 -15.25 7.86 13.11
C TYR A 299 -14.12 7.97 12.10
N TYR A 300 -13.06 7.18 12.26
CA TYR A 300 -11.85 7.19 11.43
C TYR A 300 -11.57 5.80 10.84
N ASP A 301 -10.61 5.76 9.92
CA ASP A 301 -10.10 4.48 9.42
C ASP A 301 -9.52 3.65 10.56
N SER A 302 -9.53 2.33 10.38
CA SER A 302 -9.12 1.35 11.39
C SER A 302 -7.61 1.27 11.62
N LEU A 303 -6.77 1.93 10.80
CA LEU A 303 -5.32 1.91 10.93
C LEU A 303 -4.88 2.58 12.25
N ILE A 304 -4.23 1.80 13.12
CA ILE A 304 -3.75 2.29 14.42
C ILE A 304 -2.22 2.32 14.54
N MET A 305 -1.53 1.51 13.73
CA MET A 305 -0.07 1.40 13.82
C MET A 305 0.53 0.87 12.53
N LEU A 306 1.74 1.33 12.20
CA LEU A 306 2.63 0.74 11.19
C LEU A 306 3.80 0.08 11.91
N VAL A 307 4.04 -1.19 11.61
CA VAL A 307 5.23 -1.90 12.08
C VAL A 307 6.11 -2.17 10.87
N MET A 308 7.35 -1.70 10.93
CA MET A 308 8.33 -1.85 9.86
C MET A 308 9.52 -2.67 10.36
N SER A 309 10.03 -3.52 9.49
CA SER A 309 11.27 -4.28 9.72
C SER A 309 12.27 -3.99 8.62
N ALA A 310 13.56 -4.03 8.94
CA ALA A 310 14.64 -3.95 7.99
C ALA A 310 15.73 -4.99 8.30
N GLY A 311 16.30 -5.58 7.26
CA GLY A 311 17.39 -6.55 7.31
C GLY A 311 18.39 -6.30 6.19
N ALA A 312 19.55 -6.95 6.25
CA ALA A 312 20.55 -6.93 5.19
C ALA A 312 20.01 -7.57 3.89
N ASP A 313 19.07 -8.49 4.02
CA ASP A 313 18.35 -9.12 2.93
C ASP A 313 16.88 -9.36 3.30
N ARG A 314 16.08 -9.83 2.33
CA ARG A 314 14.66 -10.12 2.51
C ARG A 314 14.39 -11.16 3.60
N ARG A 315 15.23 -12.20 3.69
CA ARG A 315 15.09 -13.26 4.68
C ARG A 315 15.28 -12.73 6.09
N GLU A 316 16.22 -11.83 6.28
CA GLU A 316 16.42 -11.17 7.57
C GLU A 316 15.27 -10.24 7.92
N ALA A 317 14.78 -9.41 6.97
CA ALA A 317 13.62 -8.55 7.17
C ALA A 317 12.37 -9.35 7.59
N ILE A 318 12.11 -10.51 6.95
CA ILE A 318 11.04 -11.45 7.33
C ILE A 318 11.22 -11.95 8.77
N ARG A 319 12.43 -12.38 9.16
CA ARG A 319 12.70 -12.86 10.53
C ARG A 319 12.50 -11.75 11.57
N VAL A 320 12.90 -10.53 11.24
CA VAL A 320 12.70 -9.37 12.13
C VAL A 320 11.22 -9.06 12.29
N MET A 321 10.44 -9.08 11.19
CA MET A 321 8.99 -8.88 11.24
C MET A 321 8.26 -9.99 12.00
N ASP A 322 8.63 -11.26 11.77
CA ASP A 322 8.07 -12.37 12.53
C ASP A 322 8.28 -12.19 14.04
N ARG A 323 9.51 -11.82 14.47
CA ARG A 323 9.82 -11.54 15.87
C ARG A 323 9.02 -10.35 16.41
N ALA A 324 8.89 -9.28 15.62
CA ALA A 324 8.15 -8.08 16.00
C ALA A 324 6.67 -8.41 16.28
N LEU A 325 6.02 -9.15 15.37
CA LEU A 325 4.60 -9.49 15.49
C LEU A 325 4.32 -10.60 16.50
N SER A 326 5.19 -11.62 16.58
CA SER A 326 4.93 -12.80 17.42
C SER A 326 5.29 -12.64 18.90
N ARG A 327 6.22 -11.73 19.20
CA ARG A 327 6.78 -11.58 20.55
C ARG A 327 6.82 -10.14 21.05
N GLY A 328 6.85 -9.17 20.16
CA GLY A 328 7.02 -7.76 20.49
C GLY A 328 5.74 -6.96 20.52
N LEU A 329 4.74 -7.35 19.72
CA LEU A 329 3.46 -6.66 19.63
C LEU A 329 2.41 -7.33 20.50
N ARG A 330 1.80 -6.55 21.41
CA ARG A 330 0.63 -6.96 22.17
C ARG A 330 -0.37 -5.82 22.22
N VAL A 331 -1.60 -6.09 21.84
CA VAL A 331 -2.72 -5.14 21.89
C VAL A 331 -3.90 -5.86 22.53
N GLU A 332 -4.37 -5.35 23.66
CA GLU A 332 -5.55 -5.90 24.36
C GLU A 332 -6.64 -4.82 24.46
N GLY A 333 -7.88 -5.27 24.66
CA GLY A 333 -9.08 -4.43 24.70
C GLY A 333 -9.79 -4.31 23.36
N ILE A 334 -9.06 -4.48 22.25
CA ILE A 334 -9.59 -4.50 20.88
C ILE A 334 -8.99 -5.66 20.09
N LYS A 335 -9.64 -6.02 18.98
CA LYS A 335 -9.07 -6.96 18.01
C LYS A 335 -8.27 -6.21 16.97
N THR A 336 -7.20 -6.85 16.45
CA THR A 336 -6.35 -6.28 15.40
C THR A 336 -6.05 -7.29 14.29
N THR A 337 -5.59 -6.79 13.16
CA THR A 337 -5.13 -7.61 12.01
C THR A 337 -3.78 -8.30 12.26
N ALA A 338 -3.09 -8.04 13.37
CA ALA A 338 -1.77 -8.60 13.66
C ALA A 338 -1.65 -10.12 13.51
N PRO A 339 -2.62 -10.96 13.95
CA PRO A 339 -2.56 -12.41 13.75
C PRO A 339 -2.56 -12.81 12.26
N LEU A 340 -3.37 -12.13 11.42
CA LEU A 340 -3.41 -12.37 9.98
C LEU A 340 -2.07 -12.00 9.34
N LEU A 341 -1.52 -10.85 9.68
CA LEU A 341 -0.25 -10.38 9.15
C LEU A 341 0.90 -11.33 9.52
N LEU A 342 0.90 -11.85 10.74
CA LEU A 342 1.86 -12.88 11.15
C LEU A 342 1.72 -14.17 10.33
N SER A 343 0.50 -14.60 10.02
CA SER A 343 0.27 -15.75 9.16
C SER A 343 0.78 -15.51 7.73
N ILE A 344 0.58 -14.31 7.19
CA ILE A 344 1.11 -13.93 5.87
C ILE A 344 2.63 -13.99 5.86
N ILE A 345 3.30 -13.39 6.85
CA ILE A 345 4.77 -13.38 6.98
C ILE A 345 5.35 -14.80 7.02
N ARG A 346 4.63 -15.73 7.62
CA ARG A 346 5.02 -17.15 7.75
C ARG A 346 4.59 -18.03 6.59
N HIS A 347 3.73 -17.52 5.70
CA HIS A 347 3.19 -18.31 4.59
C HIS A 347 4.28 -18.67 3.59
N PRO A 348 4.37 -19.95 3.14
CA PRO A 348 5.43 -20.40 2.24
C PRO A 348 5.51 -19.62 0.92
N GLU A 349 4.37 -19.27 0.33
CA GLU A 349 4.33 -18.51 -0.93
C GLU A 349 4.76 -17.05 -0.73
N PHE A 350 4.47 -16.43 0.42
CA PHE A 350 5.03 -15.12 0.76
C PHE A 350 6.55 -15.19 0.92
N ILE A 351 7.07 -16.18 1.65
CA ILE A 351 8.51 -16.37 1.86
C ILE A 351 9.24 -16.55 0.53
N LYS A 352 8.65 -17.29 -0.43
CA LYS A 352 9.18 -17.47 -1.79
C LYS A 352 9.08 -16.21 -2.66
N GLY A 353 8.30 -15.19 -2.26
CA GLY A 353 7.98 -14.04 -3.11
C GLY A 353 6.94 -14.33 -4.19
N ASN A 354 6.22 -15.44 -4.10
CA ASN A 354 5.23 -15.89 -5.08
C ASN A 354 3.80 -15.54 -4.61
N TYR A 355 3.38 -14.30 -4.83
CA TYR A 355 2.06 -13.82 -4.43
C TYR A 355 1.49 -12.85 -5.47
N SER A 356 0.18 -12.67 -5.49
CA SER A 356 -0.56 -11.78 -6.38
C SER A 356 -1.48 -10.86 -5.56
N THR A 357 -2.13 -9.89 -6.21
CA THR A 357 -3.15 -9.05 -5.56
C THR A 357 -4.34 -9.85 -5.01
N ARG A 358 -4.44 -11.14 -5.37
CA ARG A 358 -5.46 -12.06 -4.87
C ARG A 358 -4.97 -12.98 -3.76
N PHE A 359 -3.76 -12.80 -3.28
CA PHE A 359 -3.13 -13.68 -2.29
C PHE A 359 -4.02 -13.96 -1.08
N ILE A 360 -4.65 -12.95 -0.51
CA ILE A 360 -5.54 -13.11 0.66
C ILE A 360 -6.76 -13.96 0.31
N GLU A 361 -7.36 -13.73 -0.86
CA GLU A 361 -8.54 -14.50 -1.31
C GLU A 361 -8.19 -15.97 -1.57
N GLU A 362 -7.04 -16.21 -2.20
CA GLU A 362 -6.59 -17.53 -2.62
C GLU A 362 -6.14 -18.40 -1.44
N HIS A 363 -5.60 -17.79 -0.37
CA HIS A 363 -5.05 -18.50 0.80
C HIS A 363 -5.83 -18.24 2.09
N TYR A 364 -7.05 -17.69 2.02
CA TYR A 364 -7.78 -17.20 3.20
C TYR A 364 -7.96 -18.26 4.29
N GLU A 365 -8.48 -19.44 3.95
CA GLU A 365 -8.71 -20.54 4.89
C GLU A 365 -7.40 -21.07 5.49
N GLU A 366 -6.33 -21.11 4.68
CA GLU A 366 -5.00 -21.52 5.13
C GLU A 366 -4.43 -20.51 6.13
N LEU A 367 -4.52 -19.23 5.81
CA LEU A 367 -4.11 -18.14 6.71
C LEU A 367 -4.87 -18.17 8.04
N LEU A 368 -6.19 -18.38 8.00
CA LEU A 368 -7.02 -18.50 9.21
C LEU A 368 -6.64 -19.73 10.06
N SER A 369 -6.28 -20.86 9.41
CA SER A 369 -5.85 -22.06 10.12
C SER A 369 -4.58 -21.84 10.95
N MET A 370 -3.74 -20.89 10.55
CA MET A 370 -2.50 -20.51 11.25
C MET A 370 -2.76 -19.65 12.50
N PHE A 371 -3.96 -19.07 12.65
CA PHE A 371 -4.33 -18.28 13.85
C PHE A 371 -4.69 -19.14 15.05
N LYS A 372 -4.88 -20.44 14.89
CA LYS A 372 -5.23 -21.27 16.02
C LYS A 372 -4.22 -21.01 17.12
N GLU A 373 -4.70 -20.34 18.18
CA GLU A 373 -4.00 -20.23 19.43
C GLU A 373 -3.43 -21.63 19.71
N LYS A 374 -2.14 -21.74 19.77
CA LYS A 374 -1.56 -22.90 20.43
C LYS A 374 -2.09 -22.81 21.85
N THR A 375 -3.15 -23.59 22.16
CA THR A 375 -3.37 -23.96 23.56
C THR A 375 -2.02 -24.40 24.05
N PRO A 376 -1.51 -23.81 25.14
CA PRO A 376 -0.23 -24.22 25.69
C PRO A 376 -0.26 -25.74 25.78
N ASP A 377 0.78 -26.39 25.26
CA ASP A 377 0.97 -27.82 25.37
C ASP A 377 0.75 -28.20 26.83
N ASP A 378 0.11 -29.33 27.13
CA ASP A 378 -0.14 -29.80 28.51
C ASP A 378 1.15 -29.79 29.37
N GLU A 379 2.32 -30.00 28.74
CA GLU A 379 3.61 -29.85 29.40
C GLU A 379 3.90 -28.40 29.82
N VAL A 380 3.61 -27.43 28.94
CA VAL A 380 3.82 -25.98 29.22
C VAL A 380 2.88 -25.53 30.33
N LEU A 381 1.64 -26.02 30.35
CA LEU A 381 0.68 -25.75 31.43
C LEU A 381 1.16 -26.33 32.76
N LYS A 382 1.68 -27.56 32.77
CA LYS A 382 2.26 -28.19 33.97
C LYS A 382 3.50 -27.43 34.51
N ILE A 383 4.38 -26.97 33.58
CA ILE A 383 5.55 -26.17 33.97
C ILE A 383 5.10 -24.80 34.52
N ALA A 384 4.14 -24.13 33.90
CA ALA A 384 3.59 -22.86 34.39
C ALA A 384 2.94 -23.02 35.76
N GLN A 385 2.20 -24.10 35.98
CA GLN A 385 1.57 -24.42 37.25
C GLN A 385 2.59 -24.71 38.35
N TYR A 386 3.65 -25.48 38.02
CA TYR A 386 4.76 -25.75 38.92
C TYR A 386 5.54 -24.48 39.32
N ILE A 387 5.80 -23.59 38.34
CA ILE A 387 6.44 -22.29 38.62
C ILE A 387 5.53 -21.42 39.52
N ALA A 388 4.24 -21.41 39.31
CA ALA A 388 3.28 -20.67 40.13
C ALA A 388 3.24 -21.20 41.57
N GLU A 389 3.25 -22.51 41.74
CA GLU A 389 3.30 -23.17 43.06
C GLU A 389 4.60 -22.81 43.81
N ILE A 390 5.75 -22.88 43.14
CA ILE A 390 7.03 -22.49 43.73
C ILE A 390 7.07 -21.00 44.10
N SER A 391 6.56 -20.15 43.24
CA SER A 391 6.50 -18.69 43.48
C SER A 391 5.57 -18.36 44.65
N ALA A 392 4.54 -19.14 44.90
CA ALA A 392 3.63 -18.98 46.05
C ALA A 392 4.27 -19.35 47.39
N LEU A 393 5.34 -20.17 47.39
CA LEU A 393 6.07 -20.57 48.61
C LEU A 393 7.00 -19.48 49.18
N GLY A 394 7.23 -18.40 48.43
CA GLY A 394 8.04 -17.25 48.86
C GLY A 394 9.54 -17.49 48.86
N PRO A 395 10.38 -16.42 49.08
CA PRO A 395 11.82 -16.50 48.95
C PRO A 395 12.57 -17.44 49.93
N GLN A 396 11.91 -17.89 50.99
CA GLN A 396 12.53 -18.78 52.01
C GLN A 396 12.59 -20.25 51.58
N SER A 397 12.01 -20.64 50.48
CA SER A 397 12.02 -22.02 49.97
C SER A 397 13.20 -22.35 49.06
N TRP A 398 14.13 -21.40 48.86
CA TRP A 398 15.29 -21.55 47.96
C TRP A 398 16.62 -21.71 48.70
N MET A 399 16.61 -21.89 50.05
CA MET A 399 17.81 -22.18 50.87
C MET A 399 17.91 -23.65 51.22
#